data_5adb6af3c9238a20d2da97f2d656aac0
#
_entry.id   5adb6af3c9238a20d2da97f2d656aac0
#
_cell.length_a   1.000
_cell.length_b   1.000
_cell.length_c   1.000
_cell.angle_alpha   90.00
_cell.angle_beta   90.00
_cell.angle_gamma   90.00
#
_symmetry.space_group_name_H-M   'P 1'
#
loop_
_entity.id
_entity.type
_entity.pdbx_description
1 polymer ?
#
loop_
_entity_poly.entity_id
_entity_poly.type
_entity_poly.pdbx_seq_one_letter_code
_entity_poly.pdbx_strand_id
1 'polypeptide(L)'
;MDLIQIRYFLTLAKTLNFTRAAEICNVTQPALTKSIRRLESELGGPLLLRERVHTQLTPLGVAMRPLLQQTFDSAETARLGAVRFREQELALLRIGLGTWVDPSVLAPLIQEVSRRFPSLEVTVRQGDQTVLNEWLLGAEIDVLLTADVEHLTDRANRWGVFADPLVALLPEHHALAAGDSLSVDQLRGQVLIGKLGADADEGRTDIDLRSRLALTAPPRHRGSSDEQVHNLVRAGIGIALSTERRVLPPGIARRAVRPSHALDVFVAALAGRPVTRAADAFLRLARARDWSLAAA
;
A
#
# COMPACT_ATOMS: atom_id res chain seq x y z
N MET A 1 -9.56 32.85 4.14
CA MET A 1 -8.89 31.56 3.79
C MET A 1 -9.93 30.46 3.80
N ASP A 2 -10.08 29.70 2.72
CA ASP A 2 -10.99 28.57 2.63
C ASP A 2 -10.26 27.28 2.20
N LEU A 3 -10.89 26.14 2.39
CA LEU A 3 -10.29 24.82 2.09
C LEU A 3 -10.02 24.60 0.59
N ILE A 4 -10.77 25.28 -0.28
CA ILE A 4 -10.59 25.20 -1.73
C ILE A 4 -9.28 25.91 -2.12
N GLN A 5 -9.04 27.09 -1.54
CA GLN A 5 -7.80 27.84 -1.75
C GLN A 5 -6.59 27.03 -1.25
N ILE A 6 -6.70 26.39 -0.07
CA ILE A 6 -5.65 25.54 0.48
C ILE A 6 -5.37 24.36 -0.44
N ARG A 7 -6.40 23.64 -0.90
CA ARG A 7 -6.26 22.51 -1.84
C ARG A 7 -5.54 22.95 -3.12
N TYR A 8 -5.92 24.08 -3.70
CA TYR A 8 -5.30 24.60 -4.92
C TYR A 8 -3.82 24.91 -4.70
N PHE A 9 -3.49 25.54 -3.57
CA PHE A 9 -2.09 25.81 -3.23
C PHE A 9 -1.29 24.51 -3.04
N LEU A 10 -1.81 23.53 -2.31
CA LEU A 10 -1.14 22.25 -2.07
C LEU A 10 -0.92 21.47 -3.37
N THR A 11 -1.92 21.46 -4.27
CA THR A 11 -1.78 20.84 -5.59
C THR A 11 -0.73 21.57 -6.44
N LEU A 12 -0.75 22.91 -6.43
CA LEU A 12 0.23 23.69 -7.17
C LEU A 12 1.64 23.55 -6.58
N ALA A 13 1.78 23.43 -5.26
CA ALA A 13 3.06 23.20 -4.60
C ALA A 13 3.68 21.82 -4.90
N LYS A 14 2.85 20.83 -5.29
CA LYS A 14 3.32 19.50 -5.75
C LYS A 14 3.72 19.52 -7.23
N THR A 15 2.91 20.17 -8.07
CA THR A 15 3.09 20.13 -9.54
C THR A 15 4.04 21.19 -10.06
N LEU A 16 4.19 22.32 -9.34
CA LEU A 16 4.92 23.53 -9.74
C LEU A 16 4.52 24.02 -11.13
N ASN A 17 3.30 23.68 -11.57
CA ASN A 17 2.76 24.02 -12.89
C ASN A 17 1.28 24.40 -12.76
N PHE A 18 0.95 25.65 -13.08
CA PHE A 18 -0.41 26.20 -12.95
C PHE A 18 -1.43 25.50 -13.83
N THR A 19 -1.07 25.14 -15.07
CA THR A 19 -1.98 24.45 -15.99
C THR A 19 -2.30 23.06 -15.47
N ARG A 20 -1.28 22.28 -15.12
CA ARG A 20 -1.45 20.91 -14.59
C ARG A 20 -2.19 20.92 -13.25
N ALA A 21 -1.91 21.88 -12.37
CA ALA A 21 -2.64 22.03 -11.11
C ALA A 21 -4.13 22.34 -11.34
N ALA A 22 -4.44 23.19 -12.33
CA ALA A 22 -5.82 23.53 -12.68
C ALA A 22 -6.59 22.30 -13.22
N GLU A 23 -5.95 21.50 -14.07
CA GLU A 23 -6.50 20.22 -14.58
C GLU A 23 -6.81 19.26 -13.43
N ILE A 24 -5.86 19.02 -12.53
CA ILE A 24 -6.04 18.14 -11.37
C ILE A 24 -7.16 18.64 -10.45
N CYS A 25 -7.31 19.96 -10.31
CA CYS A 25 -8.36 20.56 -9.50
C CYS A 25 -9.71 20.69 -10.20
N ASN A 26 -9.82 20.32 -11.50
CA ASN A 26 -11.00 20.48 -12.34
C ASN A 26 -11.49 21.93 -12.44
N VAL A 27 -10.56 22.87 -12.64
CA VAL A 27 -10.87 24.30 -12.79
C VAL A 27 -10.05 24.92 -13.93
N THR A 28 -10.43 26.12 -14.34
CA THR A 28 -9.61 26.87 -15.30
C THR A 28 -8.37 27.47 -14.62
N GLN A 29 -7.27 27.58 -15.35
CA GLN A 29 -6.03 28.18 -14.84
C GLN A 29 -6.21 29.63 -14.32
N PRO A 30 -7.03 30.50 -14.94
CA PRO A 30 -7.35 31.81 -14.37
C PRO A 30 -8.08 31.74 -13.02
N ALA A 31 -9.01 30.79 -12.86
CA ALA A 31 -9.73 30.58 -11.61
C ALA A 31 -8.78 30.13 -10.48
N LEU A 32 -7.92 29.15 -10.75
CA LEU A 32 -6.90 28.70 -9.82
C LEU A 32 -5.97 29.87 -9.44
N THR A 33 -5.49 30.63 -10.42
CA THR A 33 -4.61 31.77 -10.20
C THR A 33 -5.26 32.84 -9.31
N LYS A 34 -6.54 33.16 -9.55
CA LYS A 34 -7.30 34.11 -8.71
C LYS A 34 -7.43 33.62 -7.28
N SER A 35 -7.69 32.35 -7.10
CA SER A 35 -7.82 31.70 -5.78
C SER A 35 -6.50 31.75 -5.01
N ILE A 36 -5.37 31.44 -5.66
CA ILE A 36 -4.04 31.53 -5.05
C ILE A 36 -3.71 32.96 -4.62
N ARG A 37 -3.94 33.97 -5.50
CA ARG A 37 -3.69 35.38 -5.15
C ARG A 37 -4.50 35.82 -3.93
N ARG A 38 -5.74 35.35 -3.80
CA ARG A 38 -6.56 35.64 -2.63
C ARG A 38 -5.97 35.03 -1.36
N LEU A 39 -5.49 33.78 -1.42
CA LEU A 39 -4.81 33.14 -0.30
C LEU A 39 -3.52 33.90 0.07
N GLU A 40 -2.71 34.30 -0.90
CA GLU A 40 -1.50 35.10 -0.71
C GLU A 40 -1.79 36.46 -0.05
N SER A 41 -2.88 37.13 -0.48
CA SER A 41 -3.33 38.37 0.13
C SER A 41 -3.75 38.22 1.59
N GLU A 42 -4.44 37.11 1.93
CA GLU A 42 -4.89 36.83 3.28
C GLU A 42 -3.73 36.41 4.21
N LEU A 43 -2.69 35.78 3.66
CA LEU A 43 -1.49 35.37 4.41
C LEU A 43 -0.40 36.48 4.44
N GLY A 44 -0.64 37.62 3.79
CA GLY A 44 0.23 38.79 3.85
C GLY A 44 1.48 38.70 2.98
N GLY A 45 1.55 37.74 2.05
CA GLY A 45 2.71 37.65 1.15
C GLY A 45 2.58 36.55 0.08
N PRO A 46 3.43 36.62 -0.97
CA PRO A 46 3.42 35.62 -2.03
C PRO A 46 3.90 34.26 -1.52
N LEU A 47 3.18 33.20 -1.90
CA LEU A 47 3.54 31.81 -1.62
C LEU A 47 4.36 31.18 -2.75
N LEU A 48 4.25 31.76 -3.97
CA LEU A 48 4.90 31.27 -5.17
C LEU A 48 5.64 32.41 -5.90
N LEU A 49 6.86 32.10 -6.32
CA LEU A 49 7.63 32.92 -7.26
C LEU A 49 7.27 32.47 -8.68
N ARG A 50 6.90 33.41 -9.54
CA ARG A 50 6.58 33.18 -10.94
C ARG A 50 7.74 33.74 -11.79
N GLU A 51 8.69 32.87 -12.09
CA GLU A 51 9.70 33.18 -13.09
C GLU A 51 9.21 32.70 -14.47
N ARG A 52 9.71 33.34 -15.54
CA ARG A 52 9.22 33.07 -16.91
C ARG A 52 9.29 31.60 -17.33
N VAL A 53 10.13 30.79 -16.67
CA VAL A 53 10.38 29.38 -17.03
C VAL A 53 10.04 28.41 -15.88
N HIS A 54 10.10 28.86 -14.62
CA HIS A 54 9.89 27.99 -13.47
C HIS A 54 8.98 28.63 -12.41
N THR A 55 8.10 27.82 -11.83
CA THR A 55 7.35 28.17 -10.63
C THR A 55 8.05 27.55 -9.43
N GLN A 56 8.32 28.32 -8.38
CA GLN A 56 8.95 27.85 -7.16
C GLN A 56 8.19 28.37 -5.93
N LEU A 57 8.31 27.69 -4.80
CA LEU A 57 7.79 28.18 -3.53
C LEU A 57 8.68 29.32 -3.01
N THR A 58 8.06 30.37 -2.46
CA THR A 58 8.77 31.38 -1.67
C THR A 58 9.18 30.80 -0.31
N PRO A 59 10.05 31.45 0.47
CA PRO A 59 10.31 31.07 1.86
C PRO A 59 9.02 31.01 2.69
N LEU A 60 8.07 31.94 2.46
CA LEU A 60 6.73 31.89 3.07
C LEU A 60 5.95 30.64 2.61
N GLY A 61 5.97 30.32 1.30
CA GLY A 61 5.32 29.14 0.75
C GLY A 61 5.86 27.83 1.33
N VAL A 62 7.18 27.74 1.51
CA VAL A 62 7.83 26.59 2.14
C VAL A 62 7.37 26.45 3.60
N ALA A 63 7.38 27.53 4.37
CA ALA A 63 6.97 27.52 5.78
C ALA A 63 5.47 27.22 5.95
N MET A 64 4.62 27.77 5.07
CA MET A 64 3.16 27.60 5.16
C MET A 64 2.66 26.26 4.64
N ARG A 65 3.40 25.61 3.74
CA ARG A 65 2.98 24.32 3.15
C ARG A 65 2.61 23.25 4.19
N PRO A 66 3.46 22.93 5.19
CA PRO A 66 3.10 21.91 6.19
C PRO A 66 1.91 22.33 7.05
N LEU A 67 1.77 23.62 7.40
CA LEU A 67 0.67 24.14 8.21
C LEU A 67 -0.67 24.06 7.45
N LEU A 68 -0.66 24.45 6.17
CA LEU A 68 -1.84 24.37 5.31
C LEU A 68 -2.21 22.91 5.01
N GLN A 69 -1.22 22.01 4.87
CA GLN A 69 -1.47 20.59 4.74
C GLN A 69 -2.18 20.04 5.98
N GLN A 70 -1.68 20.36 7.17
CA GLN A 70 -2.29 19.94 8.43
C GLN A 70 -3.74 20.47 8.58
N THR A 71 -3.97 21.73 8.18
CA THR A 71 -5.31 22.33 8.21
C THR A 71 -6.28 21.60 7.27
N PHE A 72 -5.85 21.33 6.05
CA PHE A 72 -6.64 20.60 5.06
C PHE A 72 -6.99 19.20 5.54
N ASP A 73 -6.00 18.48 6.07
CA ASP A 73 -6.16 17.14 6.61
C ASP A 73 -7.10 17.09 7.81
N SER A 74 -7.02 18.08 8.70
CA SER A 74 -7.92 18.18 9.86
C SER A 74 -9.37 18.42 9.43
N ALA A 75 -9.59 19.26 8.43
CA ALA A 75 -10.92 19.51 7.89
C ALA A 75 -11.51 18.28 7.17
N GLU A 76 -10.70 17.56 6.39
CA GLU A 76 -11.12 16.29 5.78
C GLU A 76 -11.42 15.24 6.85
N THR A 77 -10.63 15.17 7.92
CA THR A 77 -10.87 14.29 9.06
C THR A 77 -12.21 14.58 9.72
N ALA A 78 -12.55 15.86 9.93
CA ALA A 78 -13.83 16.27 10.49
C ALA A 78 -15.01 15.91 9.57
N ARG A 79 -14.87 16.13 8.25
CA ARG A 79 -15.88 15.78 7.25
C ARG A 79 -16.16 14.27 7.25
N LEU A 80 -15.10 13.48 7.25
CA LEU A 80 -15.17 12.01 7.29
C LEU A 80 -15.72 11.51 8.63
N GLY A 81 -15.39 12.18 9.73
CA GLY A 81 -15.96 11.89 11.06
C GLY A 81 -17.48 12.05 11.09
N ALA A 82 -17.99 13.10 10.46
CA ALA A 82 -19.44 13.32 10.35
C ALA A 82 -20.16 12.27 9.47
N VAL A 83 -19.51 11.80 8.41
CA VAL A 83 -20.01 10.67 7.60
C VAL A 83 -20.03 9.39 8.44
N ARG A 84 -18.92 9.08 9.12
CA ARG A 84 -18.79 7.90 9.97
C ARG A 84 -19.73 7.89 11.16
N PHE A 85 -20.07 9.05 11.72
CA PHE A 85 -21.07 9.14 12.80
C PHE A 85 -22.44 8.68 12.30
N ARG A 86 -22.79 8.95 11.05
CA ARG A 86 -24.03 8.44 10.42
C ARG A 86 -23.92 6.95 10.04
N GLU A 87 -22.72 6.48 9.71
CA GLU A 87 -22.43 5.07 9.39
C GLU A 87 -22.19 4.20 10.62
N GLN A 88 -22.22 4.75 11.85
CA GLN A 88 -22.05 3.98 13.11
C GLN A 88 -23.13 2.91 13.33
N GLU A 89 -24.25 3.00 12.65
CA GLU A 89 -25.26 1.92 12.63
C GLU A 89 -24.85 0.75 11.70
N LEU A 90 -23.98 1.00 10.72
CA LEU A 90 -23.40 -0.02 9.84
C LEU A 90 -21.94 -0.27 10.27
N ALA A 91 -21.64 -1.49 10.69
CA ALA A 91 -20.26 -1.85 11.06
C ALA A 91 -19.42 -2.05 9.80
N LEU A 92 -18.96 -0.96 9.17
CA LEU A 92 -18.11 -1.01 7.98
C LEU A 92 -16.66 -1.29 8.35
N LEU A 93 -16.03 -2.19 7.62
CA LEU A 93 -14.61 -2.53 7.73
C LEU A 93 -13.98 -2.56 6.33
N ARG A 94 -13.16 -1.58 6.02
CA ARG A 94 -12.46 -1.47 4.74
C ARG A 94 -10.98 -1.80 4.94
N ILE A 95 -10.53 -2.88 4.34
CA ILE A 95 -9.18 -3.42 4.50
C ILE A 95 -8.39 -3.22 3.22
N GLY A 96 -7.23 -2.58 3.33
CA GLY A 96 -6.18 -2.61 2.31
C GLY A 96 -5.26 -3.81 2.54
N LEU A 97 -4.88 -4.48 1.47
CA LEU A 97 -3.99 -5.63 1.52
C LEU A 97 -2.84 -5.45 0.55
N GLY A 98 -1.61 -5.51 1.05
CA GLY A 98 -0.42 -5.48 0.22
C GLY A 98 -0.28 -6.73 -0.63
N THR A 99 0.35 -6.59 -1.78
CA THR A 99 0.48 -7.66 -2.79
C THR A 99 1.20 -8.90 -2.29
N TRP A 100 2.05 -8.76 -1.28
CA TRP A 100 2.83 -9.85 -0.68
C TRP A 100 2.17 -10.52 0.53
N VAL A 101 1.03 -10.01 0.97
CA VAL A 101 0.24 -10.62 2.05
C VAL A 101 -0.81 -11.53 1.45
N ASP A 102 -0.85 -12.79 1.89
CA ASP A 102 -1.88 -13.73 1.42
C ASP A 102 -3.26 -13.34 1.98
N PRO A 103 -4.31 -13.25 1.14
CA PRO A 103 -5.65 -12.91 1.60
C PRO A 103 -6.24 -13.86 2.65
N SER A 104 -5.78 -15.11 2.71
CA SER A 104 -6.27 -16.10 3.68
C SER A 104 -6.03 -15.69 5.13
N VAL A 105 -5.01 -14.84 5.39
CA VAL A 105 -4.74 -14.30 6.74
C VAL A 105 -5.90 -13.46 7.28
N LEU A 106 -6.76 -12.93 6.42
CA LEU A 106 -7.92 -12.12 6.82
C LEU A 106 -9.07 -12.97 7.36
N ALA A 107 -9.24 -14.19 6.86
CA ALA A 107 -10.41 -15.02 7.15
C ALA A 107 -10.67 -15.20 8.66
N PRO A 108 -9.69 -15.61 9.48
CA PRO A 108 -9.92 -15.78 10.92
C PRO A 108 -10.19 -14.44 11.64
N LEU A 109 -9.61 -13.32 11.19
CA LEU A 109 -9.85 -12.00 11.77
C LEU A 109 -11.25 -11.50 11.45
N ILE A 110 -11.66 -11.60 10.17
CA ILE A 110 -13.00 -11.23 9.72
C ILE A 110 -14.06 -12.08 10.43
N GLN A 111 -13.84 -13.39 10.56
CA GLN A 111 -14.76 -14.27 11.27
C GLN A 111 -14.98 -13.83 12.72
N GLU A 112 -13.94 -13.40 13.41
CA GLU A 112 -14.05 -12.98 14.80
C GLU A 112 -14.71 -11.60 14.94
N VAL A 113 -14.39 -10.68 14.04
CA VAL A 113 -15.05 -9.36 13.98
C VAL A 113 -16.54 -9.52 13.64
N SER A 114 -16.91 -10.40 12.70
CA SER A 114 -18.30 -10.62 12.30
C SER A 114 -19.18 -11.20 13.41
N ARG A 115 -18.60 -12.04 14.28
CA ARG A 115 -19.30 -12.53 15.49
C ARG A 115 -19.67 -11.39 16.44
N ARG A 116 -18.86 -10.36 16.53
CA ARG A 116 -19.07 -9.20 17.41
C ARG A 116 -19.96 -8.13 16.78
N PHE A 117 -20.01 -8.09 15.45
CA PHE A 117 -20.77 -7.09 14.68
C PHE A 117 -21.64 -7.84 13.65
N PRO A 118 -22.87 -8.23 13.98
CA PRO A 118 -23.74 -8.99 13.06
C PRO A 118 -24.07 -8.26 11.75
N SER A 119 -24.05 -6.91 11.75
CA SER A 119 -24.25 -6.05 10.58
C SER A 119 -22.95 -5.69 9.87
N LEU A 120 -21.86 -6.44 10.08
CA LEU A 120 -20.56 -6.15 9.50
C LEU A 120 -20.59 -6.24 7.97
N GLU A 121 -20.23 -5.13 7.33
CA GLU A 121 -19.91 -5.08 5.91
C GLU A 121 -18.39 -4.97 5.73
N VAL A 122 -17.81 -5.87 4.94
CA VAL A 122 -16.36 -5.91 4.71
C VAL A 122 -16.05 -5.63 3.25
N THR A 123 -15.13 -4.73 3.03
CA THR A 123 -14.51 -4.52 1.70
C THR A 123 -13.01 -4.78 1.82
N VAL A 124 -12.48 -5.62 0.95
CA VAL A 124 -11.03 -5.88 0.85
C VAL A 124 -10.56 -5.39 -0.52
N ARG A 125 -9.53 -4.57 -0.51
CA ARG A 125 -8.87 -4.07 -1.73
C ARG A 125 -7.39 -4.43 -1.66
N GLN A 126 -6.86 -4.98 -2.73
CA GLN A 126 -5.44 -5.29 -2.85
C GLN A 126 -4.76 -4.30 -3.79
N GLY A 127 -3.56 -3.86 -3.44
CA GLY A 127 -2.79 -2.93 -4.25
C GLY A 127 -1.31 -2.88 -3.85
N ASP A 128 -0.53 -2.16 -4.64
CA ASP A 128 0.84 -1.80 -4.27
C ASP A 128 0.86 -0.74 -3.15
N GLN A 129 2.02 -0.49 -2.57
CA GLN A 129 2.13 0.39 -1.41
C GLN A 129 1.78 1.84 -1.73
N THR A 130 2.02 2.31 -2.95
CA THR A 130 1.67 3.67 -3.38
C THR A 130 0.16 3.87 -3.36
N VAL A 131 -0.56 2.97 -4.01
CA VAL A 131 -2.03 2.97 -4.07
C VAL A 131 -2.65 2.77 -2.68
N LEU A 132 -2.07 1.87 -1.87
CA LEU A 132 -2.53 1.66 -0.50
C LEU A 132 -2.37 2.89 0.39
N ASN A 133 -1.28 3.65 0.23
CA ASN A 133 -1.09 4.92 0.92
C ASN A 133 -2.14 5.95 0.50
N GLU A 134 -2.46 6.05 -0.78
CA GLU A 134 -3.50 6.94 -1.28
C GLU A 134 -4.87 6.59 -0.68
N TRP A 135 -5.25 5.31 -0.70
CA TRP A 135 -6.52 4.86 -0.11
C TRP A 135 -6.57 5.08 1.41
N LEU A 136 -5.45 4.86 2.11
CA LEU A 136 -5.38 5.10 3.55
C LEU A 136 -5.53 6.59 3.88
N LEU A 137 -4.81 7.45 3.15
CA LEU A 137 -4.88 8.90 3.30
C LEU A 137 -6.25 9.46 2.90
N GLY A 138 -6.84 8.94 1.82
CA GLY A 138 -8.17 9.29 1.32
C GLY A 138 -9.34 8.70 2.13
N ALA A 139 -9.08 7.88 3.15
CA ALA A 139 -10.09 7.14 3.94
C ALA A 139 -10.95 6.18 3.11
N GLU A 140 -10.41 5.68 2.01
CA GLU A 140 -11.02 4.61 1.23
C GLU A 140 -10.80 3.23 1.89
N ILE A 141 -9.76 3.10 2.73
CA ILE A 141 -9.53 1.98 3.63
C ILE A 141 -9.37 2.48 5.07
N ASP A 142 -9.73 1.64 6.03
CA ASP A 142 -9.64 1.92 7.47
C ASP A 142 -8.37 1.36 8.08
N VAL A 143 -7.98 0.19 7.62
CA VAL A 143 -6.81 -0.56 8.07
C VAL A 143 -6.07 -1.14 6.87
N LEU A 144 -4.78 -1.37 7.03
CA LEU A 144 -3.89 -1.87 6.00
C LEU A 144 -3.06 -3.01 6.58
N LEU A 145 -2.96 -4.14 5.86
CA LEU A 145 -1.93 -5.16 6.10
C LEU A 145 -0.92 -5.09 4.95
N THR A 146 0.36 -4.90 5.29
CA THR A 146 1.43 -4.79 4.30
C THR A 146 2.73 -5.40 4.82
N ALA A 147 3.55 -5.87 3.90
CA ALA A 147 4.94 -6.22 4.14
C ALA A 147 5.92 -5.12 3.69
N ASP A 148 5.43 -4.10 2.96
CA ASP A 148 6.23 -2.97 2.50
C ASP A 148 6.12 -1.78 3.45
N VAL A 149 6.95 -1.82 4.49
CA VAL A 149 6.99 -0.77 5.52
C VAL A 149 7.87 0.41 5.11
N GLU A 150 8.84 0.18 4.24
CA GLU A 150 9.79 1.21 3.82
C GLU A 150 9.09 2.33 3.04
N HIS A 151 8.06 1.97 2.27
CA HIS A 151 7.27 2.92 1.49
C HIS A 151 5.93 3.28 2.15
N LEU A 152 5.67 2.80 3.38
CA LEU A 152 4.48 3.17 4.13
C LEU A 152 4.54 4.66 4.53
N THR A 153 3.42 5.37 4.39
CA THR A 153 3.34 6.78 4.78
C THR A 153 3.69 6.99 6.25
N ASP A 154 4.52 7.99 6.55
CA ASP A 154 4.91 8.39 7.92
C ASP A 154 3.72 8.80 8.81
N ARG A 155 2.56 9.03 8.19
CA ARG A 155 1.31 9.37 8.89
C ARG A 155 0.55 8.16 9.41
N ALA A 156 1.02 6.94 9.17
CA ALA A 156 0.40 5.72 9.66
C ALA A 156 1.07 5.23 10.95
N ASN A 157 0.26 4.89 11.94
CA ASN A 157 0.69 4.02 13.02
C ASN A 157 0.75 2.59 12.50
N ARG A 158 1.83 1.89 12.82
CA ARG A 158 2.08 0.51 12.37
C ARG A 158 2.45 -0.40 13.52
N TRP A 159 2.06 -1.66 13.43
CA TRP A 159 2.37 -2.69 14.42
C TRP A 159 2.77 -3.97 13.69
N GLY A 160 3.92 -4.54 14.07
CA GLY A 160 4.36 -5.84 13.57
C GLY A 160 3.38 -6.94 14.00
N VAL A 161 3.08 -7.85 13.08
CA VAL A 161 2.11 -8.93 13.30
C VAL A 161 2.79 -10.28 13.22
N PHE A 162 3.45 -10.58 12.12
CA PHE A 162 4.21 -11.81 11.91
C PHE A 162 5.30 -11.63 10.85
N ALA A 163 6.27 -12.54 10.87
CA ALA A 163 7.23 -12.70 9.79
C ALA A 163 6.78 -13.87 8.88
N ASP A 164 6.77 -13.65 7.56
CA ASP A 164 6.41 -14.65 6.56
C ASP A 164 7.66 -15.10 5.80
N PRO A 165 8.14 -16.33 5.98
CA PRO A 165 9.37 -16.79 5.36
C PRO A 165 9.28 -16.79 3.83
N LEU A 166 10.38 -16.45 3.17
CA LEU A 166 10.50 -16.53 1.72
C LEU A 166 10.70 -17.96 1.27
N VAL A 167 9.98 -18.32 0.21
CA VAL A 167 10.01 -19.63 -0.42
C VAL A 167 10.18 -19.51 -1.94
N ALA A 168 10.69 -20.56 -2.55
CA ALA A 168 10.65 -20.74 -3.99
C ALA A 168 9.47 -21.63 -4.38
N LEU A 169 8.78 -21.25 -5.44
CA LEU A 169 7.71 -22.01 -6.08
C LEU A 169 8.25 -22.63 -7.38
N LEU A 170 8.09 -23.95 -7.51
CA LEU A 170 8.54 -24.70 -8.68
C LEU A 170 7.48 -25.72 -9.10
N PRO A 171 7.50 -26.19 -10.34
CA PRO A 171 6.70 -27.36 -10.72
C PRO A 171 7.04 -28.55 -9.82
N GLU A 172 6.05 -29.38 -9.45
CA GLU A 172 6.29 -30.56 -8.59
C GLU A 172 7.32 -31.53 -9.16
N HIS A 173 7.42 -31.60 -10.49
CA HIS A 173 8.35 -32.48 -11.20
C HIS A 173 9.71 -31.83 -11.49
N HIS A 174 9.95 -30.60 -11.03
CA HIS A 174 11.23 -29.91 -11.21
C HIS A 174 12.34 -30.64 -10.43
N ALA A 175 13.55 -30.75 -11.01
CA ALA A 175 14.68 -31.45 -10.37
C ALA A 175 15.00 -30.91 -8.97
N LEU A 176 14.87 -29.60 -8.74
CA LEU A 176 15.09 -28.96 -7.44
C LEU A 176 13.93 -29.18 -6.45
N ALA A 177 12.81 -29.75 -6.87
CA ALA A 177 11.69 -30.05 -6.00
C ALA A 177 11.90 -31.32 -5.15
N ALA A 178 12.93 -32.12 -5.43
CA ALA A 178 13.24 -33.31 -4.64
C ALA A 178 13.83 -33.01 -3.26
N GLY A 179 14.47 -31.84 -3.07
CA GLY A 179 15.03 -31.43 -1.78
C GLY A 179 14.03 -30.63 -0.93
N ASP A 180 14.32 -30.47 0.35
CA ASP A 180 13.46 -29.71 1.30
C ASP A 180 13.68 -28.21 1.24
N SER A 181 14.84 -27.77 0.73
CA SER A 181 15.18 -26.36 0.65
C SER A 181 16.11 -26.08 -0.54
N LEU A 182 16.18 -24.83 -0.94
CA LEU A 182 17.04 -24.33 -2.02
C LEU A 182 18.01 -23.30 -1.48
N SER A 183 19.28 -23.37 -1.92
CA SER A 183 20.23 -22.31 -1.69
C SER A 183 20.00 -21.15 -2.68
N VAL A 184 20.43 -19.94 -2.29
CA VAL A 184 20.42 -18.78 -3.19
C VAL A 184 21.22 -19.05 -4.47
N ASP A 185 22.32 -19.83 -4.39
CA ASP A 185 23.13 -20.17 -5.56
C ASP A 185 22.37 -21.06 -6.55
N GLN A 186 21.55 -21.99 -6.07
CA GLN A 186 20.67 -22.79 -6.92
C GLN A 186 19.61 -21.94 -7.61
N LEU A 187 19.14 -20.85 -6.96
CA LEU A 187 18.18 -19.92 -7.55
C LEU A 187 18.81 -19.05 -8.65
N ARG A 188 20.10 -18.67 -8.53
CA ARG A 188 20.81 -17.86 -9.52
C ARG A 188 20.86 -18.48 -10.91
N GLY A 189 20.85 -19.80 -10.99
CA GLY A 189 20.87 -20.54 -12.26
C GLY A 189 19.50 -20.72 -12.91
N GLN A 190 18.42 -20.23 -12.29
CA GLN A 190 17.05 -20.51 -12.74
C GLN A 190 16.44 -19.32 -13.50
N VAL A 191 15.52 -19.66 -14.41
CA VAL A 191 14.64 -18.65 -15.01
C VAL A 191 13.62 -18.20 -13.98
N LEU A 192 13.66 -16.91 -13.64
CA LEU A 192 12.73 -16.34 -12.65
C LEU A 192 11.46 -15.82 -13.31
N ILE A 193 10.34 -16.06 -12.64
CA ILE A 193 9.03 -15.51 -12.92
C ILE A 193 8.74 -14.45 -11.86
N GLY A 194 8.47 -13.21 -12.28
CA GLY A 194 8.16 -12.08 -11.40
C GLY A 194 6.67 -11.77 -11.36
N LYS A 195 6.27 -10.98 -10.36
CA LYS A 195 4.96 -10.33 -10.29
C LYS A 195 5.09 -8.90 -10.80
N LEU A 196 4.13 -8.45 -11.61
CA LEU A 196 4.03 -7.05 -12.03
C LEU A 196 3.33 -6.26 -10.91
N GLY A 197 3.86 -5.08 -10.58
CA GLY A 197 3.14 -4.09 -9.77
C GLY A 197 1.97 -3.46 -10.54
N ALA A 198 1.16 -2.66 -9.89
CA ALA A 198 0.02 -1.97 -10.51
C ALA A 198 0.44 -1.02 -11.64
N ASP A 199 1.64 -0.45 -11.56
CA ASP A 199 2.25 0.40 -12.60
C ASP A 199 3.19 -0.43 -13.48
N ALA A 200 2.63 -1.10 -14.47
CA ALA A 200 3.35 -1.99 -15.39
C ALA A 200 4.48 -1.31 -16.18
N ASP A 201 4.46 0.02 -16.30
CA ASP A 201 5.38 0.77 -17.15
C ASP A 201 6.76 1.05 -16.55
N GLU A 202 6.98 0.93 -15.23
CA GLU A 202 8.25 1.30 -14.61
C GLU A 202 9.02 0.17 -13.90
N GLY A 203 8.53 -1.07 -13.92
CA GLY A 203 9.24 -2.20 -13.28
C GLY A 203 9.36 -2.09 -11.74
N ARG A 204 8.61 -1.20 -11.12
CA ARG A 204 8.53 -1.03 -9.67
C ARG A 204 7.61 -2.10 -9.10
N THR A 205 8.20 -3.14 -8.56
CA THR A 205 7.50 -4.05 -7.64
C THR A 205 7.57 -3.44 -6.26
N ASP A 206 6.49 -3.49 -5.50
CA ASP A 206 6.43 -2.99 -4.12
C ASP A 206 7.62 -3.46 -3.28
N ILE A 207 7.93 -4.75 -3.35
CA ILE A 207 9.09 -5.36 -2.69
C ILE A 207 9.82 -6.18 -3.73
N ASP A 208 11.07 -5.86 -4.00
CA ASP A 208 11.92 -6.71 -4.82
C ASP A 208 12.53 -7.85 -3.97
N LEU A 209 11.82 -8.99 -3.91
CA LEU A 209 12.30 -10.17 -3.20
C LEU A 209 13.69 -10.66 -3.69
N ARG A 210 14.04 -10.37 -4.93
CA ARG A 210 15.33 -10.72 -5.50
C ARG A 210 16.46 -9.95 -4.85
N SER A 211 16.28 -8.66 -4.61
CA SER A 211 17.25 -7.80 -3.91
C SER A 211 17.54 -8.32 -2.50
N ARG A 212 16.52 -8.80 -1.80
CA ARG A 212 16.69 -9.43 -0.48
C ARG A 212 17.52 -10.71 -0.52
N LEU A 213 17.52 -11.42 -1.65
CA LEU A 213 18.29 -12.63 -1.88
C LEU A 213 19.56 -12.38 -2.70
N ALA A 214 19.93 -11.13 -2.93
CA ALA A 214 21.05 -10.74 -3.81
C ALA A 214 21.02 -11.44 -5.19
N LEU A 215 19.82 -11.58 -5.77
CA LEU A 215 19.60 -12.09 -7.12
C LEU A 215 19.57 -10.92 -8.10
N THR A 216 20.56 -10.82 -8.96
CA THR A 216 20.73 -9.69 -9.88
C THR A 216 19.97 -9.85 -11.19
N ALA A 217 19.72 -11.11 -11.63
CA ALA A 217 19.04 -11.36 -12.90
C ALA A 217 17.57 -10.91 -12.85
N PRO A 218 17.09 -10.12 -13.82
CA PRO A 218 15.69 -9.74 -13.88
C PRO A 218 14.80 -10.95 -14.20
N PRO A 219 13.52 -10.95 -13.77
CA PRO A 219 12.61 -12.02 -14.14
C PRO A 219 12.37 -12.00 -15.64
N ARG A 220 12.50 -13.17 -16.28
CA ARG A 220 12.29 -13.34 -17.72
C ARG A 220 10.80 -13.32 -18.08
N HIS A 221 9.97 -13.84 -17.18
CA HIS A 221 8.51 -13.91 -17.35
C HIS A 221 7.82 -13.16 -16.21
N ARG A 222 6.65 -12.62 -16.46
CA ARG A 222 5.90 -11.86 -15.45
C ARG A 222 4.41 -12.13 -15.54
N GLY A 223 3.74 -12.12 -14.38
CA GLY A 223 2.27 -12.16 -14.26
C GLY A 223 1.78 -11.01 -13.40
N SER A 224 0.60 -10.47 -13.67
CA SER A 224 -0.01 -9.38 -12.88
C SER A 224 -0.76 -9.88 -11.64
N SER A 225 -1.03 -11.18 -11.54
CA SER A 225 -1.68 -11.81 -10.39
C SER A 225 -0.94 -13.06 -9.94
N ASP A 226 -1.18 -13.49 -8.71
CA ASP A 226 -0.63 -14.74 -8.18
C ASP A 226 -1.07 -15.94 -9.04
N GLU A 227 -2.32 -15.95 -9.48
CA GLU A 227 -2.84 -17.01 -10.35
C GLU A 227 -2.05 -17.12 -11.67
N GLN A 228 -1.75 -15.97 -12.30
CA GLN A 228 -0.94 -15.95 -13.52
C GLN A 228 0.48 -16.46 -13.24
N VAL A 229 1.11 -16.01 -12.16
CA VAL A 229 2.43 -16.49 -11.75
C VAL A 229 2.41 -18.00 -11.50
N HIS A 230 1.40 -18.51 -10.79
CA HIS A 230 1.23 -19.94 -10.53
C HIS A 230 1.05 -20.74 -11.83
N ASN A 231 0.30 -20.22 -12.81
CA ASN A 231 0.12 -20.89 -14.09
C ASN A 231 1.42 -20.93 -14.91
N LEU A 232 2.23 -19.87 -14.86
CA LEU A 232 3.55 -19.87 -15.51
C LEU A 232 4.52 -20.86 -14.84
N VAL A 233 4.49 -20.97 -13.49
CA VAL A 233 5.26 -21.97 -12.76
C VAL A 233 4.81 -23.39 -13.15
N ARG A 234 3.50 -23.66 -13.15
CA ARG A 234 2.96 -24.98 -13.55
C ARG A 234 3.31 -25.36 -14.99
N ALA A 235 3.41 -24.38 -15.88
CA ALA A 235 3.85 -24.58 -17.26
C ALA A 235 5.34 -24.97 -17.38
N GLY A 236 6.10 -24.92 -16.28
CA GLY A 236 7.51 -25.33 -16.26
C GLY A 236 8.46 -24.32 -16.92
N ILE A 237 8.03 -23.08 -17.17
CA ILE A 237 8.86 -22.09 -17.87
C ILE A 237 9.80 -21.32 -16.93
N GLY A 238 9.70 -21.54 -15.62
CA GLY A 238 10.55 -20.94 -14.62
C GLY A 238 10.06 -21.20 -13.20
N ILE A 239 10.73 -20.58 -12.24
CA ILE A 239 10.39 -20.62 -10.81
C ILE A 239 10.02 -19.23 -10.32
N ALA A 240 9.23 -19.14 -9.25
CA ALA A 240 8.86 -17.87 -8.65
C ALA A 240 9.32 -17.78 -7.19
N LEU A 241 9.52 -16.57 -6.68
CA LEU A 241 9.65 -16.30 -5.24
C LEU A 241 8.29 -15.93 -4.67
N SER A 242 8.01 -16.40 -3.46
CA SER A 242 6.77 -16.15 -2.75
C SER A 242 7.00 -16.20 -1.23
N THR A 243 5.92 -16.20 -0.45
CA THR A 243 5.97 -16.36 1.01
C THR A 243 5.33 -17.69 1.44
N GLU A 244 5.71 -18.15 2.63
CA GLU A 244 5.31 -19.47 3.16
C GLU A 244 3.79 -19.59 3.31
N ARG A 245 3.11 -18.52 3.71
CA ARG A 245 1.66 -18.50 3.93
C ARG A 245 0.83 -18.49 2.66
N ARG A 246 1.46 -18.27 1.48
CA ARG A 246 0.73 -18.22 0.22
C ARG A 246 0.03 -19.55 -0.06
N VAL A 247 -1.28 -19.51 -0.27
CA VAL A 247 -2.05 -20.69 -0.69
C VAL A 247 -1.67 -21.07 -2.12
N LEU A 248 -1.30 -22.32 -2.33
CA LEU A 248 -0.85 -22.81 -3.63
C LEU A 248 -1.87 -23.76 -4.25
N PRO A 249 -2.10 -23.67 -5.57
CA PRO A 249 -2.85 -24.68 -6.29
C PRO A 249 -2.03 -25.98 -6.44
N PRO A 250 -2.68 -27.12 -6.74
CA PRO A 250 -1.98 -28.37 -7.06
C PRO A 250 -1.00 -28.23 -8.22
N GLY A 251 0.09 -29.01 -8.20
CA GLY A 251 1.13 -29.01 -9.24
C GLY A 251 2.28 -28.05 -8.99
N ILE A 252 2.30 -27.36 -7.86
CA ILE A 252 3.37 -26.45 -7.43
C ILE A 252 3.97 -26.94 -6.11
N ALA A 253 5.26 -27.19 -6.12
CA ALA A 253 6.04 -27.46 -4.93
C ALA A 253 6.54 -26.15 -4.30
N ARG A 254 6.49 -26.06 -2.97
CA ARG A 254 7.08 -25.01 -2.16
C ARG A 254 8.38 -25.50 -1.56
N ARG A 255 9.44 -24.69 -1.62
CA ARG A 255 10.73 -25.02 -1.00
C ARG A 255 11.28 -23.81 -0.26
N ALA A 256 11.72 -24.05 0.96
CA ALA A 256 12.35 -23.02 1.78
C ALA A 256 13.63 -22.51 1.10
N VAL A 257 13.90 -21.20 1.17
CA VAL A 257 15.14 -20.60 0.68
C VAL A 257 16.15 -20.51 1.82
N ARG A 258 17.40 -20.87 1.56
CA ARG A 258 18.49 -20.83 2.54
C ARG A 258 19.62 -19.89 2.07
N PRO A 259 20.16 -19.01 2.94
CA PRO A 259 19.73 -18.75 4.31
C PRO A 259 18.27 -18.25 4.36
N SER A 260 17.60 -18.47 5.51
CA SER A 260 16.20 -18.06 5.66
C SER A 260 16.08 -16.53 5.66
N HIS A 261 15.17 -16.04 4.84
CA HIS A 261 14.72 -14.64 4.82
C HIS A 261 13.22 -14.61 5.03
N ALA A 262 12.70 -13.54 5.58
CA ALA A 262 11.27 -13.37 5.79
C ALA A 262 10.83 -11.94 5.44
N LEU A 263 9.56 -11.77 5.16
CA LEU A 263 8.89 -10.48 5.09
C LEU A 263 8.17 -10.24 6.41
N ASP A 264 8.52 -9.16 7.08
CA ASP A 264 7.78 -8.72 8.26
C ASP A 264 6.47 -8.08 7.81
N VAL A 265 5.35 -8.63 8.28
CA VAL A 265 4.00 -8.14 7.98
C VAL A 265 3.53 -7.27 9.13
N PHE A 266 2.99 -6.12 8.77
CA PHE A 266 2.48 -5.10 9.67
C PHE A 266 1.00 -4.86 9.42
N VAL A 267 0.27 -4.57 10.48
CA VAL A 267 -1.03 -3.92 10.39
C VAL A 267 -0.84 -2.42 10.64
N ALA A 268 -1.51 -1.58 9.87
CA ALA A 268 -1.40 -0.14 9.99
C ALA A 268 -2.76 0.57 9.89
N ALA A 269 -2.82 1.76 10.50
CA ALA A 269 -3.97 2.67 10.39
C ALA A 269 -3.47 4.12 10.45
N LEU A 270 -4.21 5.06 9.88
CA LEU A 270 -3.81 6.46 9.84
C LEU A 270 -3.77 7.06 11.26
N ALA A 271 -2.65 7.70 11.60
CA ALA A 271 -2.47 8.36 12.89
C ALA A 271 -3.43 9.55 13.05
N GLY A 272 -3.95 9.74 14.27
CA GLY A 272 -4.85 10.84 14.59
C GLY A 272 -6.24 10.77 13.93
N ARG A 273 -6.57 9.73 13.16
CA ARG A 273 -7.90 9.52 12.60
C ARG A 273 -8.68 8.52 13.45
N PRO A 274 -9.89 8.85 13.91
CA PRO A 274 -10.78 7.88 14.56
C PRO A 274 -11.09 6.73 13.57
N VAL A 275 -10.90 5.50 14.00
CA VAL A 275 -11.30 4.31 13.26
C VAL A 275 -12.70 3.86 13.64
N THR A 276 -13.38 3.10 12.79
CA THR A 276 -14.68 2.50 13.13
C THR A 276 -14.51 1.47 14.25
N ARG A 277 -15.59 1.12 14.96
CA ARG A 277 -15.53 0.09 16.01
C ARG A 277 -15.10 -1.27 15.46
N ALA A 278 -15.50 -1.60 14.23
CA ALA A 278 -15.09 -2.81 13.55
C ALA A 278 -13.61 -2.80 13.20
N ALA A 279 -13.08 -1.67 12.70
CA ALA A 279 -11.67 -1.50 12.38
C ALA A 279 -10.77 -1.54 13.64
N ASP A 280 -11.21 -0.92 14.76
CA ASP A 280 -10.49 -1.00 16.04
C ASP A 280 -10.47 -2.45 16.58
N ALA A 281 -11.59 -3.16 16.50
CA ALA A 281 -11.65 -4.57 16.86
C ALA A 281 -10.70 -5.42 15.99
N PHE A 282 -10.68 -5.19 14.67
CA PHE A 282 -9.78 -5.87 13.74
C PHE A 282 -8.30 -5.60 14.08
N LEU A 283 -7.92 -4.36 14.34
CA LEU A 283 -6.56 -3.99 14.73
C LEU A 283 -6.12 -4.69 16.01
N ARG A 284 -6.98 -4.72 17.03
CA ARG A 284 -6.69 -5.42 18.30
C ARG A 284 -6.52 -6.91 18.09
N LEU A 285 -7.40 -7.52 17.32
CA LEU A 285 -7.33 -8.96 17.01
C LEU A 285 -6.07 -9.30 16.22
N ALA A 286 -5.74 -8.53 15.19
CA ALA A 286 -4.54 -8.74 14.41
C ALA A 286 -3.26 -8.66 15.25
N ARG A 287 -3.20 -7.76 16.23
CA ARG A 287 -2.07 -7.56 17.14
C ARG A 287 -1.99 -8.61 18.25
N ALA A 288 -3.12 -9.12 18.69
CA ALA A 288 -3.19 -10.07 19.82
C ALA A 288 -3.13 -11.55 19.38
N ARG A 289 -3.36 -11.81 18.07
CA ARG A 289 -3.40 -13.18 17.55
C ARG A 289 -2.01 -13.83 17.58
N ASP A 290 -1.98 -15.09 17.95
CA ASP A 290 -0.83 -15.97 17.69
C ASP A 290 -0.77 -16.29 16.18
N TRP A 291 0.26 -15.80 15.53
CA TRP A 291 0.52 -16.00 14.11
C TRP A 291 1.55 -17.08 13.82
N SER A 292 1.90 -17.92 14.81
CA SER A 292 2.74 -19.07 14.55
C SER A 292 2.14 -19.89 13.39
N LEU A 293 3.00 -20.33 12.46
CA LEU A 293 2.58 -21.28 11.43
C LEU A 293 2.15 -22.56 12.15
N ALA A 294 0.92 -23.01 11.94
CA ALA A 294 0.54 -24.34 12.37
C ALA A 294 1.53 -25.31 11.72
N ALA A 295 2.18 -26.15 12.54
CA ALA A 295 3.01 -27.22 12.02
C ALA A 295 2.13 -28.04 11.06
N ALA A 296 2.53 -28.05 9.78
CA ALA A 296 1.83 -28.77 8.72
C ALA A 296 2.07 -30.27 8.87
#